data_ead6ab797292f9ca05e31d15bbe65607
#
_entry.id   ead6ab797292f9ca05e31d15bbe65607
#
_cell.length_a   1.000
_cell.length_b   1.000
_cell.length_c   1.000
_cell.angle_alpha   90.00
_cell.angle_beta   90.00
_cell.angle_gamma   90.00
#
_symmetry.space_group_name_H-M   'P 1'
#
loop_
_entity.id
_entity.type
_entity.pdbx_description
1 polymer ?
#
loop_
_entity_poly.entity_id
_entity_poly.type
_entity_poly.pdbx_seq_one_letter_code
_entity_poly.pdbx_strand_id
1 'polypeptide(L)' 'MYSEKALRLKNMLDVAMQQGVQIFQGGEPATPDDIARMQCVYEDYNYIPEFVVKDSSGEIKEIWYAENISTERNR' A
#
# COMPACT_ATOMS: atom_id res chain seq x y z
N MET A 1 12.06 -6.52 -11.30
CA MET A 1 12.77 -6.39 -10.02
C MET A 1 12.33 -5.14 -9.29
N TYR A 2 12.11 -5.25 -8.00
CA TYR A 2 11.65 -4.12 -7.22
C TYR A 2 12.81 -3.33 -6.66
N SER A 3 12.62 -2.01 -6.54
CA SER A 3 13.55 -1.18 -5.80
C SER A 3 13.52 -1.60 -4.33
N GLU A 4 14.51 -1.14 -3.58
CA GLU A 4 14.57 -1.46 -2.16
C GLU A 4 13.33 -0.94 -1.43
N LYS A 5 12.89 0.27 -1.77
CA LYS A 5 11.71 0.84 -1.15
C LYS A 5 10.46 0.01 -1.46
N ALA A 6 10.31 -0.39 -2.72
CA ALA A 6 9.16 -1.21 -3.13
C ALA A 6 9.19 -2.57 -2.46
N LEU A 7 10.38 -3.17 -2.34
CA LEU A 7 10.50 -4.47 -1.71
C LEU A 7 10.15 -4.43 -0.23
N ARG A 8 10.58 -3.37 0.45
CA ARG A 8 10.22 -3.22 1.86
C ARG A 8 8.72 -3.08 2.03
N LEU A 9 8.10 -2.31 1.16
CA LEU A 9 6.66 -2.13 1.20
C LEU A 9 5.95 -3.45 0.96
N LYS A 10 6.40 -4.20 -0.05
CA LYS A 10 5.82 -5.49 -0.34
C LYS A 10 5.92 -6.43 0.85
N ASN A 11 7.09 -6.49 1.47
CA ASN A 11 7.30 -7.38 2.61
C ASN A 11 6.39 -7.01 3.78
N MET A 12 6.25 -5.72 4.04
CA MET A 12 5.37 -5.26 5.10
C MET A 12 3.92 -5.68 4.82
N LEU A 13 3.48 -5.51 3.58
CA LEU A 13 2.12 -5.85 3.22
C LEU A 13 1.89 -7.36 3.19
N ASP A 14 2.91 -8.14 2.81
CA ASP A 14 2.81 -9.59 2.89
C ASP A 14 2.55 -10.04 4.32
N VAL A 15 3.27 -9.46 5.27
CA VAL A 15 3.07 -9.80 6.68
C VAL A 15 1.67 -9.40 7.13
N ALA A 16 1.22 -8.21 6.72
CA ALA A 16 -0.11 -7.76 7.09
C ALA A 16 -1.19 -8.70 6.57
N MET A 17 -1.04 -9.16 5.32
CA MET A 17 -2.02 -10.08 4.75
C MET A 17 -2.01 -11.43 5.46
N GLN A 18 -0.85 -11.87 5.92
CA GLN A 18 -0.78 -13.10 6.69
C GLN A 18 -1.55 -12.99 7.99
N GLN A 19 -1.74 -11.78 8.47
CA GLN A 19 -2.51 -11.53 9.69
C GLN A 19 -3.96 -11.20 9.40
N GLY A 20 -4.40 -11.39 8.15
CA GLY A 20 -5.79 -11.19 7.79
C GLY A 20 -6.16 -9.80 7.33
N VAL A 21 -5.18 -8.93 7.13
CA VAL A 21 -5.44 -7.58 6.64
C VAL A 21 -5.72 -7.65 5.14
N GLN A 22 -6.72 -6.90 4.69
CA GLN A 22 -7.06 -6.81 3.28
C GLN A 22 -6.50 -5.52 2.70
N ILE A 23 -6.06 -5.59 1.45
CA ILE A 23 -5.44 -4.46 0.78
C ILE A 23 -6.29 -4.08 -0.43
N PHE A 24 -6.50 -2.78 -0.61
CA PHE A 24 -7.28 -2.24 -1.72
C PHE A 24 -6.47 -1.17 -2.43
N GLN A 25 -6.72 -1.04 -3.73
CA GLN A 25 -6.08 -0.03 -4.56
C GLN A 25 -7.12 0.47 -5.54
N GLY A 26 -7.40 1.77 -5.51
CA GLY A 26 -8.40 2.35 -6.39
C GLY A 26 -9.78 1.76 -6.20
N GLY A 27 -10.09 1.33 -4.98
CA GLY A 27 -11.41 0.80 -4.67
C GLY A 27 -11.57 -0.69 -4.96
N GLU A 28 -10.50 -1.36 -5.40
CA GLU A 28 -10.54 -2.78 -5.75
C GLU A 28 -9.54 -3.56 -4.92
N PRO A 29 -9.82 -4.84 -4.65
CA PRO A 29 -8.85 -5.67 -3.94
C PRO A 29 -7.53 -5.69 -4.68
N ALA A 30 -6.44 -5.62 -3.93
CA ALA A 30 -5.10 -5.57 -4.48
C ALA A 30 -4.19 -6.51 -3.71
N THR A 31 -3.04 -6.78 -4.31
CA THR A 31 -2.02 -7.62 -3.69
C THR A 31 -0.84 -6.76 -3.31
N PRO A 32 0.03 -7.27 -2.41
CA PRO A 32 1.28 -6.54 -2.14
C PRO A 32 2.10 -6.25 -3.39
N ASP A 33 2.06 -7.16 -4.37
CA ASP A 33 2.75 -6.93 -5.64
C ASP A 33 2.20 -5.71 -6.37
N ASP A 34 0.88 -5.55 -6.38
CA ASP A 34 0.26 -4.40 -7.05
C ASP A 34 0.78 -3.10 -6.45
N ILE A 35 0.86 -3.05 -5.14
CA ILE A 35 1.31 -1.84 -4.44
C ILE A 35 2.80 -1.63 -4.69
N ALA A 36 3.58 -2.71 -4.64
CA ALA A 36 5.03 -2.60 -4.84
C ALA A 36 5.36 -2.14 -6.25
N ARG A 37 4.62 -2.61 -7.24
CA ARG A 37 4.86 -2.19 -8.62
C ARG A 37 4.63 -0.70 -8.78
N MET A 38 3.59 -0.18 -8.15
CA MET A 38 3.33 1.25 -8.20
C MET A 38 4.45 2.03 -7.54
N GLN A 39 4.90 1.58 -6.37
CA GLN A 39 6.01 2.24 -5.67
C GLN A 39 7.27 2.19 -6.51
N CYS A 40 7.51 1.07 -7.21
CA CYS A 40 8.70 0.93 -8.02
C CYS A 40 8.72 1.91 -9.19
N VAL A 41 7.54 2.16 -9.78
CA VAL A 41 7.44 3.11 -10.88
C VAL A 41 7.70 4.53 -10.39
N TYR A 42 7.30 4.85 -9.18
CA TYR A 42 7.40 6.20 -8.62
C TYR A 42 8.32 6.21 -7.42
N GLU A 43 9.60 5.86 -7.63
CA GLU A 43 10.54 5.69 -6.52
C GLU A 43 10.78 6.96 -5.72
N ASP A 44 10.60 8.13 -6.36
CA ASP A 44 10.85 9.39 -5.67
C ASP A 44 9.70 9.80 -4.76
N TYR A 45 8.63 9.03 -4.75
CA TYR A 45 7.45 9.32 -3.94
C TYR A 45 7.23 8.17 -2.98
N ASN A 46 6.56 8.45 -1.87
CA ASN A 46 6.16 7.40 -0.94
C ASN A 46 4.70 7.07 -1.21
N TYR A 47 4.45 5.79 -1.49
CA TYR A 47 3.09 5.32 -1.71
C TYR A 47 2.50 4.97 -0.36
N ILE A 48 1.72 5.87 0.19
CA ILE A 48 1.12 5.69 1.50
C ILE A 48 -0.39 5.48 1.34
N PRO A 49 -1.02 4.79 2.28
CA PRO A 49 -2.46 4.56 2.19
C PRO A 49 -3.24 5.86 2.30
N GLU A 50 -4.37 5.92 1.61
CA GLU A 50 -5.31 7.01 1.80
C GLU A 50 -5.94 6.93 3.18
N PHE A 51 -6.27 5.72 3.62
CA PHE A 51 -6.81 5.50 4.95
C PHE A 51 -6.70 4.02 5.28
N VAL A 52 -6.88 3.71 6.55
CA VAL A 52 -6.94 2.34 7.02
C VAL A 52 -8.24 2.16 7.79
N VAL A 53 -8.74 0.92 7.81
CA VAL A 53 -9.93 0.58 8.59
C VAL A 53 -9.47 -0.28 9.75
N LYS A 54 -9.88 0.09 10.96
CA LYS A 54 -9.53 -0.64 12.17
C LYS A 54 -10.77 -1.23 12.80
N ASP A 55 -10.58 -2.32 13.54
CA ASP A 55 -11.68 -2.91 14.28
C ASP A 55 -11.82 -2.22 15.64
N SER A 56 -12.73 -2.73 16.46
CA SER A 56 -13.03 -2.10 17.76
C SER A 56 -11.85 -2.18 18.72
N SER A 57 -10.90 -3.08 18.49
CA SER A 57 -9.73 -3.21 19.34
C SER A 57 -8.59 -2.31 18.86
N GLY A 58 -8.75 -1.64 17.74
CA GLY A 58 -7.73 -0.78 17.18
C GLY A 58 -6.80 -1.48 16.21
N GLU A 59 -7.05 -2.74 15.90
CA GLU A 59 -6.22 -3.46 14.94
C GLU A 59 -6.65 -3.15 13.52
N ILE A 60 -5.65 -2.97 12.65
CA ILE A 60 -5.90 -2.66 11.25
C ILE A 60 -6.49 -3.89 10.56
N LYS A 61 -7.59 -3.70 9.83
CA LYS A 61 -8.25 -4.74 9.08
C LYS A 61 -8.18 -4.53 7.58
N GLU A 62 -8.10 -3.26 7.14
CA GLU A 62 -8.03 -2.95 5.72
C GLU A 62 -7.09 -1.78 5.53
N ILE A 63 -6.35 -1.83 4.42
CA ILE A 63 -5.46 -0.74 4.02
C ILE A 63 -5.86 -0.34 2.61
N TRP A 64 -6.23 0.93 2.45
CA TRP A 64 -6.76 1.44 1.19
C TRP A 64 -5.79 2.40 0.56
N TYR A 65 -5.31 2.06 -0.64
CA TYR A 65 -4.42 2.89 -1.42
C TYR A 65 -5.17 3.55 -2.56
N ALA A 66 -4.70 4.73 -2.95
CA ALA A 66 -5.21 5.38 -4.15
C ALA A 66 -4.88 4.55 -5.39
N GLU A 67 -5.57 4.84 -6.48
CA GLU A 67 -5.35 4.11 -7.72
C GLU A 67 -3.91 4.21 -8.18
N ASN A 68 -3.28 5.36 -7.95
CA ASN A 68 -1.87 5.53 -8.24
C ASN A 68 -1.32 6.62 -7.33
N ILE A 69 0.01 6.72 -7.31
CA ILE A 69 0.69 7.71 -6.49
C ILE A 69 0.48 9.08 -7.12
N SER A 70 0.05 10.03 -6.29
CA SER A 70 -0.07 11.40 -6.76
C SER A 70 1.32 11.97 -7.02
N THR A 71 1.54 12.48 -8.20
CA THR A 71 2.79 13.12 -8.55
C THR A 71 2.70 14.63 -8.45
N GLU A 72 1.55 15.11 -8.06
CA GLU A 72 1.34 16.54 -7.91
C GLU A 72 2.11 17.04 -6.72
N ARG A 73 2.82 18.15 -6.91
CA ARG A 73 3.63 18.72 -5.85
C ARG A 73 2.84 19.74 -5.10
N ASN A 74 3.05 19.76 -3.80
CA ASN A 74 2.56 20.88 -3.00
C ASN A 74 3.48 22.06 -3.18
N ARG A 75 2.90 23.20 -3.34
CA ARG A 75 3.66 24.44 -3.51
C ARG A 75 3.66 25.27 -2.27
#